data_e9b1c456d158f23bdf30fb4f7eac295b
#
_entry.id   e9b1c456d158f23bdf30fb4f7eac295b
#
_cell.length_a   1.000
_cell.length_b   1.000
_cell.length_c   1.000
_cell.angle_alpha   90.00
_cell.angle_beta   90.00
_cell.angle_gamma   90.00
#
_symmetry.space_group_name_H-M   'P 1'
#
loop_
_entity.id
_entity.type
_entity.pdbx_description
1 polymer ?
#
loop_
_entity_poly.entity_id
_entity_poly.type
_entity_poly.pdbx_seq_one_letter_code
_entity_poly.pdbx_strand_id
1 'polypeptide(L)'
;PARAMTGGMAGIVTDERHGDARIVDVRPQAVREWLLKGYVVVVAGFQGYSRTGEITTLGRGGSDTSATALAAALRAERADIFTDVDGVLTADPRIVAEARRLDRISYTEVCSMAYNGAKVIHPRAVEIAMQANLPIRVRSTFSDDEGTLVASPPARGEGERVRERLVTG
;
A
#
# COMPACT_ATOMS: atom_id res chain seq x y z
N PRO A 1 -4.34 16.79 18.60
CA PRO A 1 -5.74 16.53 18.29
C PRO A 1 -5.90 15.60 17.09
N ALA A 2 -7.05 14.92 16.95
CA ALA A 2 -7.34 14.02 15.85
C ALA A 2 -8.66 14.39 15.16
N ARG A 3 -8.77 14.07 13.87
CA ARG A 3 -9.98 14.30 13.05
C ARG A 3 -10.33 13.02 12.30
N ALA A 4 -11.53 12.48 12.52
CA ALA A 4 -12.05 11.35 11.77
C ALA A 4 -12.73 11.83 10.47
N MET A 5 -12.52 11.11 9.38
CA MET A 5 -13.09 11.37 8.06
C MET A 5 -13.50 10.05 7.41
N THR A 6 -14.58 10.07 6.64
CA THR A 6 -14.89 8.97 5.71
C THR A 6 -13.96 9.02 4.50
N GLY A 7 -13.90 7.94 3.71
CA GLY A 7 -13.14 7.95 2.45
C GLY A 7 -13.60 9.05 1.49
N GLY A 8 -14.93 9.28 1.42
CA GLY A 8 -15.50 10.38 0.65
C GLY A 8 -15.10 11.76 1.16
N MET A 9 -15.14 12.00 2.46
CA MET A 9 -14.66 13.25 3.08
C MET A 9 -13.18 13.49 2.84
N ALA A 10 -12.39 12.42 2.78
CA ALA A 10 -10.96 12.47 2.45
C ALA A 10 -10.70 12.68 0.95
N GLY A 11 -11.75 12.69 0.13
CA GLY A 11 -11.68 12.96 -1.31
C GLY A 11 -11.38 11.74 -2.18
N ILE A 12 -11.62 10.52 -1.71
CA ILE A 12 -11.47 9.30 -2.52
C ILE A 12 -12.69 9.17 -3.44
N VAL A 13 -12.48 9.43 -4.74
CA VAL A 13 -13.50 9.35 -5.79
C VAL A 13 -13.37 8.01 -6.52
N THR A 14 -14.49 7.35 -6.73
CA THR A 14 -14.53 6.03 -7.38
C THR A 14 -15.41 6.03 -8.63
N ASP A 15 -15.33 4.93 -9.39
CA ASP A 15 -16.37 4.57 -10.35
C ASP A 15 -17.63 4.10 -9.61
N GLU A 16 -18.68 3.72 -10.36
CA GLU A 16 -20.01 3.38 -9.84
C GLU A 16 -20.21 1.88 -9.59
N ARG A 17 -19.14 1.09 -9.53
CA ARG A 17 -19.20 -0.35 -9.25
C ARG A 17 -19.30 -0.59 -7.76
N HIS A 18 -20.49 -0.45 -7.19
CA HIS A 18 -20.71 -0.72 -5.78
C HIS A 18 -20.21 -2.13 -5.39
N GLY A 19 -19.38 -2.23 -4.36
CA GLY A 19 -18.83 -3.50 -3.87
C GLY A 19 -17.46 -3.90 -4.45
N ASP A 20 -17.05 -3.39 -5.62
CA ASP A 20 -15.72 -3.57 -6.23
C ASP A 20 -15.30 -2.31 -7.01
N ALA A 21 -15.52 -1.15 -6.41
CA ALA A 21 -15.25 0.13 -7.02
C ALA A 21 -13.74 0.35 -7.24
N ARG A 22 -13.41 1.08 -8.30
CA ARG A 22 -12.05 1.51 -8.58
C ARG A 22 -11.89 2.98 -8.25
N ILE A 23 -10.80 3.34 -7.59
CA ILE A 23 -10.44 4.74 -7.38
C ILE A 23 -10.10 5.35 -8.74
N VAL A 24 -10.82 6.41 -9.09
CA VAL A 24 -10.62 7.15 -10.35
C VAL A 24 -9.95 8.50 -10.12
N ASP A 25 -10.04 9.06 -8.91
CA ASP A 25 -9.42 10.31 -8.52
C ASP A 25 -9.28 10.39 -6.99
N VAL A 26 -8.31 11.16 -6.52
CA VAL A 26 -8.17 11.47 -5.08
C VAL A 26 -7.94 12.96 -4.93
N ARG A 27 -8.84 13.64 -4.19
CA ARG A 27 -8.84 15.08 -3.92
C ARG A 27 -8.57 15.35 -2.46
N PRO A 28 -7.30 15.32 -1.99
CA PRO A 28 -6.97 15.30 -0.57
C PRO A 28 -6.97 16.68 0.11
N GLN A 29 -7.63 17.69 -0.46
CA GLN A 29 -7.61 19.07 0.04
C GLN A 29 -8.05 19.18 1.50
N ALA A 30 -9.18 18.56 1.84
CA ALA A 30 -9.70 18.57 3.21
C ALA A 30 -8.74 17.87 4.20
N VAL A 31 -8.08 16.79 3.76
CA VAL A 31 -7.05 16.12 4.58
C VAL A 31 -5.86 17.05 4.81
N ARG A 32 -5.37 17.71 3.74
CA ARG A 32 -4.24 18.66 3.83
C ARG A 32 -4.53 19.81 4.78
N GLU A 33 -5.72 20.38 4.73
CA GLU A 33 -6.12 21.47 5.62
C GLU A 33 -6.06 21.09 7.11
N TRP A 34 -6.49 19.87 7.45
CA TRP A 34 -6.41 19.39 8.82
C TRP A 34 -4.98 19.05 9.25
N LEU A 35 -4.17 18.45 8.35
CA LEU A 35 -2.75 18.20 8.61
C LEU A 35 -1.97 19.49 8.85
N LEU A 36 -2.23 20.55 8.05
CA LEU A 36 -1.61 21.88 8.23
C LEU A 36 -1.98 22.54 9.56
N LYS A 37 -3.16 22.22 10.11
CA LYS A 37 -3.58 22.64 11.45
C LYS A 37 -3.00 21.81 12.58
N GLY A 38 -2.10 20.84 12.29
CA GLY A 38 -1.46 19.96 13.26
C GLY A 38 -2.34 18.83 13.79
N TYR A 39 -3.40 18.45 13.05
CA TYR A 39 -4.24 17.32 13.41
C TYR A 39 -3.70 16.02 12.85
N VAL A 40 -3.87 14.93 13.59
CA VAL A 40 -3.80 13.57 13.04
C VAL A 40 -5.14 13.28 12.36
N VAL A 41 -5.10 12.96 11.06
CA VAL A 41 -6.31 12.65 10.30
C VAL A 41 -6.49 11.14 10.23
N VAL A 42 -7.62 10.65 10.75
CA VAL A 42 -7.99 9.23 10.71
C VAL A 42 -9.03 9.04 9.62
N VAL A 43 -8.68 8.33 8.56
CA VAL A 43 -9.57 8.11 7.42
C VAL A 43 -10.09 6.67 7.43
N ALA A 44 -11.42 6.50 7.34
CA ALA A 44 -12.02 5.20 7.12
C ALA A 44 -11.64 4.69 5.72
N GLY A 45 -10.78 3.68 5.66
CA GLY A 45 -10.36 3.03 4.43
C GLY A 45 -11.46 2.17 3.80
N PHE A 46 -11.14 1.47 2.70
CA PHE A 46 -12.04 0.54 2.01
C PHE A 46 -13.23 1.20 1.30
N GLN A 47 -13.43 2.48 1.41
CA GLN A 47 -14.57 3.20 0.88
C GLN A 47 -14.16 4.50 0.17
N GLY A 48 -15.00 4.92 -0.75
CA GLY A 48 -14.97 6.21 -1.42
C GLY A 48 -16.38 6.67 -1.74
N TYR A 49 -16.53 7.58 -2.67
CA TYR A 49 -17.81 7.98 -3.22
C TYR A 49 -17.74 8.06 -4.75
N SER A 50 -18.85 7.72 -5.39
CA SER A 50 -19.01 7.81 -6.84
C SER A 50 -19.13 9.28 -7.29
N ARG A 51 -19.06 9.52 -8.58
CA ARG A 51 -19.32 10.85 -9.15
C ARG A 51 -20.75 11.34 -8.91
N THR A 52 -21.69 10.42 -8.69
CA THR A 52 -23.07 10.71 -8.30
C THR A 52 -23.26 11.00 -6.82
N GLY A 53 -22.18 10.90 -6.02
CA GLY A 53 -22.19 11.19 -4.58
C GLY A 53 -22.57 10.01 -3.69
N GLU A 54 -22.71 8.81 -4.24
CA GLU A 54 -23.05 7.61 -3.50
C GLU A 54 -21.81 6.95 -2.90
N ILE A 55 -21.97 6.37 -1.70
CA ILE A 55 -20.88 5.64 -1.05
C ILE A 55 -20.62 4.34 -1.79
N THR A 56 -19.34 4.08 -2.07
CA THR A 56 -18.88 2.86 -2.73
C THR A 56 -17.85 2.14 -1.87
N THR A 57 -17.69 0.84 -2.06
CA THR A 57 -16.64 0.04 -1.43
C THR A 57 -15.68 -0.52 -2.47
N LEU A 58 -14.40 -0.60 -2.11
CA LEU A 58 -13.31 -0.91 -3.05
C LEU A 58 -13.09 -2.42 -3.25
N GLY A 59 -13.87 -3.25 -2.58
CA GLY A 59 -13.71 -4.69 -2.64
C GLY A 59 -12.45 -5.19 -1.90
N ARG A 60 -12.00 -6.38 -2.24
CA ARG A 60 -10.87 -7.03 -1.57
C ARG A 60 -9.59 -6.19 -1.68
N GLY A 61 -8.87 -6.04 -0.56
CA GLY A 61 -7.65 -5.21 -0.48
C GLY A 61 -7.92 -3.71 -0.54
N GLY A 62 -9.17 -3.29 -0.33
CA GLY A 62 -9.59 -1.89 -0.42
C GLY A 62 -8.94 -0.99 0.62
N SER A 63 -8.59 -1.50 1.81
CA SER A 63 -7.88 -0.71 2.84
C SER A 63 -6.47 -0.34 2.39
N ASP A 64 -5.69 -1.30 1.89
CA ASP A 64 -4.34 -1.05 1.35
C ASP A 64 -4.41 -0.09 0.17
N THR A 65 -5.41 -0.30 -0.71
CA THR A 65 -5.63 0.52 -1.91
C THR A 65 -5.97 1.96 -1.54
N SER A 66 -6.88 2.18 -0.58
CA SER A 66 -7.25 3.53 -0.14
C SER A 66 -6.10 4.24 0.58
N ALA A 67 -5.35 3.53 1.44
CA ALA A 67 -4.20 4.07 2.14
C ALA A 67 -3.11 4.52 1.15
N THR A 68 -2.77 3.66 0.20
CA THR A 68 -1.73 3.95 -0.81
C THR A 68 -2.15 5.09 -1.75
N ALA A 69 -3.42 5.10 -2.21
CA ALA A 69 -3.93 6.15 -3.07
C ALA A 69 -3.93 7.52 -2.38
N LEU A 70 -4.33 7.56 -1.11
CA LEU A 70 -4.32 8.80 -0.32
C LEU A 70 -2.88 9.27 -0.06
N ALA A 71 -1.97 8.36 0.30
CA ALA A 71 -0.56 8.68 0.51
C ALA A 71 0.10 9.24 -0.77
N ALA A 72 -0.18 8.63 -1.93
CA ALA A 72 0.30 9.11 -3.23
C ALA A 72 -0.23 10.52 -3.55
N ALA A 73 -1.54 10.76 -3.37
CA ALA A 73 -2.15 12.06 -3.60
C ALA A 73 -1.66 13.16 -2.65
N LEU A 74 -1.31 12.79 -1.42
CA LEU A 74 -0.69 13.68 -0.43
C LEU A 74 0.80 13.92 -0.70
N ARG A 75 1.43 13.15 -1.58
CA ARG A 75 2.90 13.09 -1.79
C ARG A 75 3.63 12.76 -0.48
N ALA A 76 3.14 11.76 0.22
CA ALA A 76 3.76 11.27 1.44
C ALA A 76 5.15 10.68 1.13
N GLU A 77 6.05 10.73 2.10
CA GLU A 77 7.37 10.13 1.98
C GLU A 77 7.30 8.61 1.86
N ARG A 78 6.30 8.00 2.51
CA ARG A 78 6.10 6.56 2.58
C ARG A 78 4.67 6.24 3.03
N ALA A 79 4.18 5.05 2.70
CA ALA A 79 2.99 4.44 3.29
C ALA A 79 3.39 3.21 4.12
N ASP A 80 3.03 3.17 5.39
CA ASP A 80 3.24 1.99 6.24
C ASP A 80 1.94 1.19 6.31
N ILE A 81 2.00 -0.09 5.90
CA ILE A 81 0.90 -1.05 5.97
C ILE A 81 1.16 -1.98 7.14
N PHE A 82 0.35 -1.84 8.18
CA PHE A 82 0.38 -2.71 9.33
C PHE A 82 -0.52 -3.92 9.11
N THR A 83 0.03 -5.12 9.33
CA THR A 83 -0.64 -6.40 9.10
C THR A 83 -0.31 -7.39 10.22
N ASP A 84 -0.81 -8.62 10.10
CA ASP A 84 -0.56 -9.73 11.03
C ASP A 84 0.69 -10.55 10.69
N VAL A 85 1.43 -10.18 9.64
CA VAL A 85 2.69 -10.81 9.24
C VAL A 85 3.87 -9.85 9.35
N ASP A 86 5.08 -10.37 9.54
CA ASP A 86 6.29 -9.57 9.79
C ASP A 86 6.85 -8.86 8.56
N GLY A 87 6.20 -9.02 7.41
CA GLY A 87 6.62 -8.48 6.13
C GLY A 87 6.51 -9.51 5.01
N VAL A 88 7.23 -9.29 3.91
CA VAL A 88 7.29 -10.22 2.79
C VAL A 88 8.39 -11.25 3.06
N LEU A 89 8.04 -12.53 2.98
CA LEU A 89 8.95 -13.64 3.21
C LEU A 89 9.39 -14.28 1.88
N THR A 90 10.52 -14.96 1.88
CA THR A 90 11.05 -15.67 0.70
C THR A 90 10.19 -16.86 0.28
N ALA A 91 9.41 -17.42 1.21
CA ALA A 91 8.46 -18.50 1.00
C ALA A 91 7.39 -18.49 2.09
N ASP A 92 6.35 -19.32 1.96
CA ASP A 92 5.37 -19.53 3.03
C ASP A 92 6.05 -20.29 4.20
N PRO A 93 6.15 -19.72 5.40
CA PRO A 93 6.83 -20.35 6.53
C PRO A 93 6.14 -21.63 7.01
N ARG A 94 4.87 -21.84 6.64
CA ARG A 94 4.15 -23.10 6.92
C ARG A 94 4.60 -24.25 6.04
N ILE A 95 5.26 -23.96 4.92
CA ILE A 95 5.77 -24.93 3.95
C ILE A 95 7.29 -25.03 4.05
N VAL A 96 7.97 -23.90 4.19
CA VAL A 96 9.43 -23.80 4.24
C VAL A 96 9.84 -23.16 5.56
N ALA A 97 10.31 -23.97 6.51
CA ALA A 97 10.67 -23.52 7.86
C ALA A 97 11.82 -22.48 7.86
N GLU A 98 12.70 -22.53 6.86
CA GLU A 98 13.82 -21.61 6.68
C GLU A 98 13.44 -20.31 5.93
N ALA A 99 12.14 -20.06 5.71
CA ALA A 99 11.67 -18.83 5.08
C ALA A 99 12.18 -17.61 5.86
N ARG A 100 12.73 -16.64 5.13
CA ARG A 100 13.32 -15.43 5.72
C ARG A 100 12.58 -14.21 5.24
N ARG A 101 12.47 -13.19 6.12
CA ARG A 101 11.95 -11.90 5.73
C ARG A 101 12.91 -11.21 4.76
N LEU A 102 12.35 -10.58 3.76
CA LEU A 102 13.06 -9.70 2.85
C LEU A 102 13.08 -8.29 3.44
N ASP A 103 14.24 -7.68 3.57
CA ASP A 103 14.35 -6.30 4.04
C ASP A 103 13.83 -5.31 2.98
N ARG A 104 14.04 -5.65 1.71
CA ARG A 104 13.60 -4.85 0.57
C ARG A 104 13.21 -5.74 -0.62
N ILE A 105 12.19 -5.28 -1.36
CA ILE A 105 11.69 -5.93 -2.56
C ILE A 105 11.19 -4.87 -3.54
N SER A 106 11.24 -5.13 -4.85
CA SER A 106 10.70 -4.21 -5.86
C SER A 106 9.18 -4.37 -6.01
N TYR A 107 8.52 -3.32 -6.54
CA TYR A 107 7.09 -3.38 -6.84
C TYR A 107 6.74 -4.53 -7.79
N THR A 108 7.56 -4.77 -8.81
CA THR A 108 7.36 -5.84 -9.80
C THR A 108 7.42 -7.23 -9.18
N GLU A 109 8.38 -7.45 -8.28
CA GLU A 109 8.51 -8.74 -7.57
C GLU A 109 7.31 -8.99 -6.65
N VAL A 110 6.85 -7.97 -5.88
CA VAL A 110 5.66 -8.11 -5.04
C VAL A 110 4.42 -8.38 -5.88
N CYS A 111 4.22 -7.69 -7.00
CA CYS A 111 3.12 -7.97 -7.91
C CYS A 111 3.20 -9.41 -8.44
N SER A 112 4.37 -9.86 -8.88
CA SER A 112 4.57 -11.24 -9.35
C SER A 112 4.24 -12.26 -8.28
N MET A 113 4.72 -12.07 -7.05
CA MET A 113 4.41 -12.94 -5.91
C MET A 113 2.91 -12.98 -5.61
N ALA A 114 2.23 -11.82 -5.67
CA ALA A 114 0.79 -11.72 -5.41
C ALA A 114 -0.04 -12.45 -6.47
N TYR A 115 0.34 -12.38 -7.74
CA TYR A 115 -0.29 -13.16 -8.82
C TYR A 115 -0.07 -14.67 -8.66
N ASN A 116 1.05 -15.08 -8.07
CA ASN A 116 1.35 -16.48 -7.77
C ASN A 116 0.79 -16.96 -6.42
N GLY A 117 -0.04 -16.14 -5.75
CA GLY A 117 -0.79 -16.53 -4.55
C GLY A 117 -0.25 -16.00 -3.21
N ALA A 118 0.93 -15.41 -3.17
CA ALA A 118 1.49 -14.79 -1.97
C ALA A 118 0.88 -13.39 -1.75
N LYS A 119 -0.18 -13.30 -0.94
CA LYS A 119 -0.97 -12.08 -0.75
C LYS A 119 -0.62 -11.38 0.56
N VAL A 120 0.55 -10.79 0.65
CA VAL A 120 0.95 -9.96 1.81
C VAL A 120 0.38 -8.55 1.70
N ILE A 121 0.33 -8.00 0.48
CA ILE A 121 -0.27 -6.71 0.14
C ILE A 121 -1.07 -6.86 -1.16
N HIS A 122 -2.16 -6.11 -1.29
CA HIS A 122 -2.99 -6.22 -2.48
C HIS A 122 -2.31 -5.61 -3.72
N PRO A 123 -2.31 -6.31 -4.90
CA PRO A 123 -1.65 -5.83 -6.12
C PRO A 123 -2.06 -4.41 -6.54
N ARG A 124 -3.35 -4.06 -6.44
CA ARG A 124 -3.84 -2.70 -6.75
C ARG A 124 -3.12 -1.61 -5.94
N ALA A 125 -2.83 -1.86 -4.67
CA ALA A 125 -2.09 -0.91 -3.82
C ALA A 125 -0.64 -0.76 -4.31
N VAL A 126 0.00 -1.87 -4.67
CA VAL A 126 1.38 -1.87 -5.19
C VAL A 126 1.47 -1.16 -6.54
N GLU A 127 0.49 -1.36 -7.43
CA GLU A 127 0.42 -0.69 -8.74
C GLU A 127 0.30 0.84 -8.58
N ILE A 128 -0.55 1.31 -7.67
CA ILE A 128 -0.69 2.75 -7.36
C ILE A 128 0.63 3.30 -6.81
N ALA A 129 1.26 2.59 -5.90
CA ALA A 129 2.53 2.99 -5.33
C ALA A 129 3.65 3.06 -6.37
N MET A 130 3.72 2.06 -7.26
CA MET A 130 4.68 2.02 -8.36
C MET A 130 4.52 3.22 -9.31
N GLN A 131 3.28 3.55 -9.71
CA GLN A 131 2.99 4.69 -10.57
C GLN A 131 3.37 6.03 -9.93
N ALA A 132 3.18 6.15 -8.61
CA ALA A 132 3.52 7.34 -7.84
C ALA A 132 4.97 7.36 -7.33
N ASN A 133 5.74 6.30 -7.56
CA ASN A 133 7.05 6.05 -6.95
C ASN A 133 7.02 6.23 -5.42
N LEU A 134 5.94 5.78 -4.78
CA LEU A 134 5.71 5.88 -3.33
C LEU A 134 6.23 4.62 -2.63
N PRO A 135 7.24 4.71 -1.77
CA PRO A 135 7.66 3.57 -0.97
C PRO A 135 6.53 3.07 -0.07
N ILE A 136 6.36 1.74 -0.01
CA ILE A 136 5.47 1.10 0.95
C ILE A 136 6.32 0.30 1.93
N ARG A 137 6.01 0.37 3.21
CA ARG A 137 6.59 -0.50 4.22
C ARG A 137 5.52 -1.43 4.76
N VAL A 138 5.74 -2.72 4.65
CA VAL A 138 4.86 -3.76 5.20
C VAL A 138 5.46 -4.26 6.50
N ARG A 139 4.74 -4.15 7.60
CA ARG A 139 5.25 -4.50 8.92
C ARG A 139 4.16 -5.07 9.82
N SER A 140 4.59 -5.81 10.82
CA SER A 140 3.69 -6.39 11.82
C SER A 140 3.07 -5.33 12.72
N THR A 141 1.79 -5.54 13.07
CA THR A 141 1.13 -4.76 14.12
C THR A 141 1.63 -5.16 15.52
N PHE A 142 2.23 -6.34 15.64
CA PHE A 142 2.58 -6.97 16.93
C PHE A 142 4.07 -6.90 17.28
N SER A 143 4.90 -6.31 16.42
CA SER A 143 6.34 -6.13 16.67
C SER A 143 6.81 -4.74 16.25
N ASP A 144 7.94 -4.32 16.83
CA ASP A 144 8.61 -3.07 16.45
C ASP A 144 9.59 -3.25 15.28
N ASP A 145 9.60 -4.43 14.66
CA ASP A 145 10.47 -4.72 13.52
C ASP A 145 10.17 -3.79 12.33
N GLU A 146 11.20 -3.48 11.57
CA GLU A 146 11.08 -2.58 10.42
C GLU A 146 10.25 -3.14 9.27
N GLY A 147 10.05 -4.47 9.22
CA GLY A 147 9.29 -5.12 8.15
C GLY A 147 10.03 -5.12 6.81
N THR A 148 9.28 -5.13 5.71
CA THR A 148 9.79 -5.14 4.34
C THR A 148 9.51 -3.80 3.65
N LEU A 149 10.53 -3.21 3.05
CA LEU A 149 10.38 -2.02 2.20
C LEU A 149 10.11 -2.43 0.75
N VAL A 150 8.97 -2.01 0.21
CA VAL A 150 8.61 -2.15 -1.20
C VAL A 150 8.89 -0.82 -1.90
N ALA A 151 9.85 -0.79 -2.80
CA ALA A 151 10.26 0.43 -3.49
C ALA A 151 10.96 0.11 -4.83
N SER A 152 11.14 1.12 -5.67
CA SER A 152 12.01 0.97 -6.85
C SER A 152 13.41 0.48 -6.44
N PRO A 153 14.08 -0.34 -7.27
CA PRO A 153 15.48 -0.68 -7.04
C PRO A 153 16.30 0.62 -6.90
N PRO A 154 17.35 0.65 -6.07
CA PRO A 154 18.25 1.78 -6.05
C PRO A 154 18.82 2.00 -7.46
N ALA A 155 18.93 3.25 -7.88
CA ALA A 155 19.62 3.57 -9.15
C ALA A 155 21.00 2.88 -9.12
N ARG A 156 21.33 2.13 -10.17
CA ARG A 156 22.61 1.44 -10.28
C ARG A 156 23.73 2.49 -10.22
N GLY A 157 24.31 2.66 -9.05
CA GLY A 157 25.63 3.26 -8.92
C GLY A 157 26.65 2.28 -9.50
N GLU A 158 27.53 2.76 -10.35
CA GLU A 158 28.67 1.98 -10.84
C GLU A 158 29.43 1.39 -9.66
N GLY A 159 29.36 0.05 -9.48
CA GLY A 159 30.23 -0.64 -8.54
C GLY A 159 29.72 -1.87 -7.80
N GLU A 160 28.45 -2.15 -7.75
CA GLU A 160 27.99 -3.35 -7.02
C GLU A 160 27.16 -4.27 -7.91
N ARG A 161 27.81 -5.36 -8.34
CA ARG A 161 27.11 -6.52 -8.96
C ARG A 161 26.27 -7.18 -7.87
N VAL A 162 25.06 -6.75 -7.70
CA VAL A 162 24.03 -7.50 -6.97
C VAL A 162 23.79 -8.80 -7.76
N ARG A 163 24.19 -9.93 -7.19
CA ARG A 163 23.82 -11.23 -7.73
C ARG A 163 22.31 -11.37 -7.68
N GLU A 164 21.65 -11.20 -8.83
CA GLU A 164 20.27 -11.61 -9.02
C GLU A 164 20.21 -13.12 -8.76
N ARG A 165 19.74 -13.50 -7.58
CA ARG A 165 19.25 -14.86 -7.37
C ARG A 165 17.81 -14.87 -7.84
N LEU A 166 17.61 -15.19 -9.11
CA LEU A 166 16.34 -15.69 -9.60
C LEU A 166 16.00 -16.95 -8.81
N VAL A 167 14.99 -16.85 -7.96
CA VAL A 167 14.35 -18.05 -7.39
C VAL A 167 13.37 -18.54 -8.44
N THR A 168 13.85 -19.45 -9.27
CA THR A 168 12.99 -20.30 -10.11
C THR A 168 12.73 -21.57 -9.30
N GLY A 169 11.52 -21.71 -8.83
CA GLY A 169 10.99 -22.93 -8.22
C GLY A 169 9.53 -23.05 -8.52
#